data_c622c7e3095fa27db56323727b7e494f
#
_entry.id   c622c7e3095fa27db56323727b7e494f
#
_cell.length_a   1.000
_cell.length_b   1.000
_cell.length_c   1.000
_cell.angle_alpha   90.00
_cell.angle_beta   90.00
_cell.angle_gamma   90.00
#
_symmetry.space_group_name_H-M   'P 1'
#
loop_
_entity.id
_entity.type
_entity.pdbx_description
1 polymer ?
#
loop_
_entity_poly.entity_id
_entity_poly.type
_entity_poly.pdbx_seq_one_letter_code
_entity_poly.pdbx_strand_id
1 'polypeptide(L)'
;MPQIAGLRGVLPEPSRLKEVITTPGALDVVKGLAEGALARDTSRNVYRYHQQFAEPATGRTLVRKMFVCAVRLEPWTEGLIRPHEATLPAHKAAQLSALQATRVSPPPVLAGYRDAAAEVERLFRRVDGERPALEVKTADGTTHRLWRVQSAELFGQLRHVFAPKKLDVLDGHDRYEAMLAYRDELAATRPLAMYSSANYALMCLVNLDDPTLAVQPRHRVIRGAATSQAVLAAAKPYFVIEKLAGAAGDVTKLRAALAHTIAHQAAFVAVWSGEPDAWKLTLSPDVSLINAGVAVSRVLQKLDPVVVDQFLLERTMPGAKLETVVTLEDALAAKADAVILMRPLTIEQLDHIADLGQVLPAGSTAFVPNLATGLVSSVVDPDEDLA
;
A
#
# COMPACT_ATOMS: atom_id res chain seq x y z
N MET A 1 0.39 10.88 -19.99
CA MET A 1 0.09 11.84 -18.90
C MET A 1 -1.00 11.27 -18.03
N PRO A 2 -0.82 11.12 -16.69
CA PRO A 2 -1.91 10.75 -15.82
C PRO A 2 -3.06 11.75 -15.95
N GLN A 3 -4.24 11.27 -16.33
CA GLN A 3 -5.41 12.12 -16.45
C GLN A 3 -6.21 12.08 -15.15
N ILE A 4 -6.37 13.23 -14.51
CA ILE A 4 -7.09 13.39 -13.26
C ILE A 4 -8.45 14.04 -13.54
N ALA A 5 -9.48 13.51 -12.91
CA ALA A 5 -10.86 14.04 -12.99
C ALA A 5 -11.51 14.10 -11.61
N GLY A 6 -12.48 14.99 -11.47
CA GLY A 6 -13.40 14.95 -10.34
C GLY A 6 -14.41 13.82 -10.51
N LEU A 7 -14.96 13.34 -9.38
CA LEU A 7 -15.98 12.29 -9.37
C LEU A 7 -17.13 12.63 -8.43
N ARG A 8 -18.27 12.00 -8.63
CA ARG A 8 -19.40 12.04 -7.68
C ARG A 8 -19.19 10.91 -6.65
N GLY A 9 -18.40 11.21 -5.62
CA GLY A 9 -18.09 10.25 -4.56
C GLY A 9 -19.33 9.84 -3.77
N VAL A 10 -19.27 8.65 -3.22
CA VAL A 10 -20.23 8.16 -2.22
C VAL A 10 -19.58 8.30 -0.86
N LEU A 11 -20.20 9.10 0.01
CA LEU A 11 -19.67 9.46 1.32
C LEU A 11 -20.66 9.08 2.43
N PRO A 12 -20.16 8.85 3.66
CA PRO A 12 -21.04 8.71 4.83
C PRO A 12 -21.87 9.97 5.08
N GLU A 13 -23.12 9.76 5.47
CA GLU A 13 -23.91 10.84 6.06
C GLU A 13 -23.25 11.29 7.37
N PRO A 14 -23.09 12.60 7.63
CA PRO A 14 -22.38 13.11 8.79
C PRO A 14 -22.85 12.55 10.12
N SER A 15 -24.15 12.29 10.25
CA SER A 15 -24.79 11.71 11.45
C SER A 15 -24.42 10.23 11.66
N ARG A 16 -24.03 9.51 10.60
CA ARG A 16 -23.70 8.08 10.62
C ARG A 16 -22.22 7.79 10.39
N LEU A 17 -21.40 8.84 10.33
CA LEU A 17 -19.98 8.75 9.99
C LEU A 17 -19.21 7.74 10.86
N LYS A 18 -19.40 7.77 12.18
CA LYS A 18 -18.73 6.85 13.10
C LYS A 18 -19.13 5.39 12.90
N GLU A 19 -20.40 5.16 12.58
CA GLU A 19 -20.93 3.83 12.30
C GLU A 19 -20.29 3.22 11.04
N VAL A 20 -20.19 4.02 9.99
CA VAL A 20 -19.65 3.58 8.68
C VAL A 20 -18.15 3.32 8.74
N ILE A 21 -17.37 4.25 9.34
CA ILE A 21 -15.90 4.23 9.28
C ILE A 21 -15.27 3.31 10.33
N THR A 22 -15.91 3.10 11.48
CA THR A 22 -15.33 2.31 12.57
C THR A 22 -15.68 0.83 12.52
N THR A 23 -16.53 0.41 11.61
CA THR A 23 -16.89 -1.01 11.48
C THR A 23 -15.75 -1.78 10.81
N PRO A 24 -15.11 -2.75 11.48
CA PRO A 24 -14.16 -3.63 10.82
C PRO A 24 -14.87 -4.46 9.77
N GLY A 25 -14.37 -4.48 8.54
CA GLY A 25 -14.90 -5.33 7.47
C GLY A 25 -15.12 -4.58 6.16
N ALA A 26 -15.59 -5.29 5.16
CA ALA A 26 -15.95 -4.69 3.88
C ALA A 26 -17.22 -3.84 4.04
N LEU A 27 -17.14 -2.57 3.68
CA LEU A 27 -18.30 -1.69 3.63
C LEU A 27 -19.23 -2.13 2.49
N ASP A 28 -20.48 -2.43 2.80
CA ASP A 28 -21.51 -2.65 1.80
C ASP A 28 -22.08 -1.29 1.34
N VAL A 29 -21.48 -0.76 0.29
CA VAL A 29 -21.87 0.55 -0.27
C VAL A 29 -23.27 0.52 -0.84
N VAL A 30 -23.70 -0.59 -1.46
CA VAL A 30 -25.05 -0.73 -2.05
C VAL A 30 -26.11 -0.66 -0.94
N LYS A 31 -25.92 -1.42 0.13
CA LYS A 31 -26.78 -1.39 1.31
C LYS A 31 -26.76 -0.02 1.98
N GLY A 32 -25.59 0.56 2.15
CA GLY A 32 -25.44 1.88 2.79
C GLY A 32 -26.17 2.99 2.04
N LEU A 33 -26.17 2.96 0.69
CA LEU A 33 -26.96 3.88 -0.14
C LEU A 33 -28.45 3.64 0.03
N ALA A 34 -28.91 2.37 0.03
CA ALA A 34 -30.31 2.03 0.19
C ALA A 34 -30.87 2.44 1.56
N GLU A 35 -30.08 2.34 2.62
CA GLU A 35 -30.46 2.68 3.99
C GLU A 35 -30.21 4.16 4.38
N GLY A 36 -29.68 4.97 3.45
CA GLY A 36 -29.34 6.38 3.71
C GLY A 36 -28.17 6.58 4.68
N ALA A 37 -27.35 5.55 4.89
CA ALA A 37 -26.11 5.68 5.64
C ALA A 37 -24.99 6.32 4.83
N LEU A 38 -25.08 6.17 3.51
CA LEU A 38 -24.22 6.76 2.51
C LEU A 38 -25.04 7.61 1.56
N ALA A 39 -24.43 8.68 1.05
CA ALA A 39 -25.02 9.52 0.02
C ALA A 39 -24.01 9.74 -1.13
N ARG A 40 -24.51 9.73 -2.36
CA ARG A 40 -23.72 10.08 -3.53
C ARG A 40 -23.76 11.59 -3.76
N ASP A 41 -22.61 12.21 -3.94
CA ASP A 41 -22.53 13.64 -4.26
C ASP A 41 -23.25 13.94 -5.60
N THR A 42 -23.95 15.06 -5.66
CA THR A 42 -24.65 15.52 -6.85
C THR A 42 -23.71 16.13 -7.88
N SER A 43 -22.58 16.66 -7.43
CA SER A 43 -21.55 17.32 -8.25
C SER A 43 -20.24 16.55 -8.23
N ARG A 44 -19.43 16.72 -9.27
CA ARG A 44 -18.08 16.16 -9.32
C ARG A 44 -17.15 16.96 -8.41
N ASN A 45 -16.41 16.26 -7.55
CA ASN A 45 -15.47 16.81 -6.59
C ASN A 45 -14.12 16.10 -6.72
N VAL A 46 -13.06 16.80 -6.36
CA VAL A 46 -11.83 16.24 -5.79
C VAL A 46 -11.96 16.36 -4.29
N TYR A 47 -11.51 15.36 -3.55
CA TYR A 47 -11.64 15.34 -2.10
C TYR A 47 -10.28 15.54 -1.46
N ARG A 48 -10.04 16.71 -0.85
CA ARG A 48 -8.87 16.93 -0.01
C ARG A 48 -9.00 16.04 1.23
N TYR A 49 -7.92 15.33 1.58
CA TYR A 49 -7.93 14.35 2.65
C TYR A 49 -6.68 14.48 3.53
N HIS A 50 -6.88 14.61 4.84
CA HIS A 50 -5.81 14.62 5.80
C HIS A 50 -5.94 13.48 6.80
N GLN A 51 -4.79 12.91 7.17
CA GLN A 51 -4.63 11.98 8.29
C GLN A 51 -3.73 12.61 9.34
N GLN A 52 -4.26 12.78 10.55
CA GLN A 52 -3.47 13.18 11.71
C GLN A 52 -3.26 11.98 12.62
N PHE A 53 -2.03 11.62 12.89
CA PHE A 53 -1.65 10.41 13.62
C PHE A 53 -0.39 10.63 14.44
N ALA A 54 -0.13 9.73 15.41
CA ALA A 54 1.13 9.70 16.14
C ALA A 54 2.17 8.89 15.36
N GLU A 55 3.34 9.47 15.16
CA GLU A 55 4.49 8.77 14.58
C GLU A 55 4.89 7.60 15.48
N PRO A 56 4.93 6.35 14.97
CA PRO A 56 5.18 5.18 15.82
C PRO A 56 6.52 5.22 16.57
N ALA A 57 7.54 5.82 15.98
CA ALA A 57 8.88 5.87 16.56
C ALA A 57 9.04 6.91 17.67
N THR A 58 8.38 8.08 17.54
CA THR A 58 8.62 9.25 18.42
C THR A 58 7.39 9.68 19.20
N GLY A 59 6.19 9.20 18.84
CA GLY A 59 4.91 9.67 19.38
C GLY A 59 4.52 11.10 18.92
N ARG A 60 5.32 11.72 18.06
CA ARG A 60 5.04 13.07 17.56
C ARG A 60 3.80 13.06 16.66
N THR A 61 2.94 14.05 16.82
CA THR A 61 1.77 14.22 15.94
C THR A 61 2.21 14.67 14.56
N LEU A 62 1.85 13.88 13.55
CA LEU A 62 2.06 14.18 12.13
C LEU A 62 0.73 14.40 11.42
N VAL A 63 0.76 15.15 10.32
CA VAL A 63 -0.40 15.34 9.44
C VAL A 63 0.02 15.03 8.02
N ARG A 64 -0.44 13.89 7.49
CA ARG A 64 -0.28 13.50 6.10
C ARG A 64 -1.37 14.15 5.27
N LYS A 65 -0.98 14.83 4.21
CA LYS A 65 -1.87 15.55 3.32
C LYS A 65 -1.99 14.84 1.97
N MET A 66 -3.20 14.58 1.54
CA MET A 66 -3.52 13.79 0.35
C MET A 66 -4.75 14.37 -0.33
N PHE A 67 -5.10 13.83 -1.48
CA PHE A 67 -6.42 14.07 -2.07
C PHE A 67 -6.92 12.85 -2.84
N VAL A 68 -8.25 12.65 -2.86
CA VAL A 68 -8.90 11.55 -3.57
C VAL A 68 -9.53 12.10 -4.85
N CYS A 69 -9.29 11.41 -5.96
CA CYS A 69 -9.79 11.78 -7.29
C CYS A 69 -9.98 10.53 -8.16
N ALA A 70 -10.58 10.72 -9.34
CA ALA A 70 -10.58 9.74 -10.40
C ALA A 70 -9.30 9.91 -11.23
N VAL A 71 -8.58 8.80 -11.46
CA VAL A 71 -7.36 8.76 -12.29
C VAL A 71 -7.59 7.77 -13.43
N ARG A 72 -7.30 8.17 -14.66
CA ARG A 72 -7.48 7.30 -15.83
C ARG A 72 -6.66 6.04 -15.70
N LEU A 73 -7.30 4.91 -15.96
CA LEU A 73 -6.69 3.59 -15.97
C LEU A 73 -5.78 3.43 -17.19
N GLU A 74 -4.52 3.14 -16.94
CA GLU A 74 -3.52 2.86 -17.98
C GLU A 74 -2.84 1.52 -17.68
N PRO A 75 -2.54 0.69 -18.68
CA PRO A 75 -1.75 -0.53 -18.47
C PRO A 75 -0.37 -0.19 -17.87
N TRP A 76 0.17 -1.08 -17.03
CA TRP A 76 1.51 -0.91 -16.46
C TRP A 76 2.59 -0.67 -17.52
N THR A 77 2.41 -1.22 -18.72
CA THR A 77 3.33 -1.09 -19.87
C THR A 77 3.48 0.33 -20.39
N GLU A 78 2.51 1.21 -20.13
CA GLU A 78 2.59 2.64 -20.49
C GLU A 78 3.57 3.42 -19.59
N GLY A 79 3.93 2.89 -18.42
CA GLY A 79 4.87 3.50 -17.50
C GLY A 79 4.43 4.82 -16.88
N LEU A 80 3.15 5.18 -17.03
CA LEU A 80 2.56 6.39 -16.42
C LEU A 80 2.09 6.14 -15.00
N ILE A 81 1.52 4.95 -14.77
CA ILE A 81 1.17 4.43 -13.46
C ILE A 81 1.99 3.16 -13.27
N ARG A 82 2.75 3.09 -12.20
CA ARG A 82 3.82 2.09 -12.03
C ARG A 82 3.60 1.27 -10.76
N PRO A 83 3.64 -0.06 -10.82
CA PRO A 83 3.64 -0.91 -9.64
C PRO A 83 5.06 -1.00 -9.05
N HIS A 84 5.16 -1.28 -7.75
CA HIS A 84 6.42 -1.68 -7.12
C HIS A 84 6.33 -3.07 -6.46
N GLU A 85 5.14 -3.66 -6.39
CA GLU A 85 4.90 -5.01 -5.90
C GLU A 85 4.09 -5.85 -6.89
N ALA A 86 4.33 -7.16 -6.85
CA ALA A 86 3.51 -8.13 -7.57
C ALA A 86 2.12 -8.27 -6.93
N THR A 87 1.14 -8.59 -7.74
CA THR A 87 -0.25 -8.83 -7.31
C THR A 87 -0.49 -10.31 -7.07
N LEU A 88 -1.18 -10.65 -5.99
CA LEU A 88 -1.66 -12.02 -5.76
C LEU A 88 -2.91 -12.29 -6.62
N PRO A 89 -2.90 -13.31 -7.51
CA PRO A 89 -4.01 -13.58 -8.42
C PRO A 89 -5.36 -13.76 -7.70
N ALA A 90 -5.37 -14.40 -6.53
CA ALA A 90 -6.58 -14.61 -5.75
C ALA A 90 -7.18 -13.30 -5.22
N HIS A 91 -6.35 -12.34 -4.80
CA HIS A 91 -6.80 -11.03 -4.33
C HIS A 91 -7.40 -10.23 -5.49
N LYS A 92 -6.71 -10.17 -6.64
CA LYS A 92 -7.23 -9.54 -7.85
C LYS A 92 -8.58 -10.11 -8.27
N ALA A 93 -8.71 -11.46 -8.30
CA ALA A 93 -9.95 -12.13 -8.68
C ALA A 93 -11.10 -11.79 -7.73
N ALA A 94 -10.85 -11.73 -6.42
CA ALA A 94 -11.83 -11.34 -5.41
C ALA A 94 -12.33 -9.89 -5.62
N GLN A 95 -11.40 -8.95 -5.86
CA GLN A 95 -11.75 -7.54 -6.14
C GLN A 95 -12.56 -7.41 -7.44
N LEU A 96 -12.17 -8.13 -8.50
CA LEU A 96 -12.89 -8.13 -9.78
C LEU A 96 -14.30 -8.69 -9.62
N SER A 97 -14.48 -9.82 -8.94
CA SER A 97 -15.79 -10.41 -8.69
C SER A 97 -16.70 -9.47 -7.90
N ALA A 98 -16.19 -8.80 -6.89
CA ALA A 98 -16.93 -7.82 -6.10
C ALA A 98 -17.37 -6.63 -6.98
N LEU A 99 -16.47 -6.11 -7.82
CA LEU A 99 -16.74 -5.02 -8.73
C LEU A 99 -17.81 -5.39 -9.80
N GLN A 100 -17.72 -6.58 -10.37
CA GLN A 100 -18.72 -7.13 -11.31
C GLN A 100 -20.11 -7.25 -10.68
N ALA A 101 -20.17 -7.72 -9.43
CA ALA A 101 -21.43 -7.93 -8.71
C ALA A 101 -22.11 -6.62 -8.28
N THR A 102 -21.32 -5.61 -7.89
CA THR A 102 -21.87 -4.41 -7.22
C THR A 102 -21.73 -3.13 -8.01
N ARG A 103 -20.84 -3.09 -8.99
CA ARG A 103 -20.39 -1.88 -9.70
C ARG A 103 -19.77 -0.84 -8.74
N VAL A 104 -19.46 -1.21 -7.53
CA VAL A 104 -18.78 -0.35 -6.56
C VAL A 104 -17.28 -0.50 -6.76
N SER A 105 -16.60 0.64 -7.00
CA SER A 105 -15.13 0.66 -7.04
C SER A 105 -14.56 0.10 -5.75
N PRO A 106 -13.49 -0.69 -5.81
CA PRO A 106 -12.73 -1.02 -4.60
C PRO A 106 -12.34 0.23 -3.81
N PRO A 107 -11.95 0.09 -2.53
CA PRO A 107 -11.40 1.21 -1.77
C PRO A 107 -10.30 1.94 -2.54
N PRO A 108 -10.07 3.25 -2.29
CA PRO A 108 -9.09 4.02 -3.05
C PRO A 108 -7.73 3.34 -3.11
N VAL A 109 -7.11 3.32 -4.28
CA VAL A 109 -5.71 2.94 -4.46
C VAL A 109 -4.85 4.09 -3.95
N LEU A 110 -3.90 3.82 -3.05
CA LEU A 110 -2.92 4.82 -2.64
C LEU A 110 -1.82 4.89 -3.69
N ALA A 111 -1.58 6.08 -4.24
CA ALA A 111 -0.50 6.29 -5.20
C ALA A 111 0.31 7.55 -4.87
N GLY A 112 1.61 7.47 -5.11
CA GLY A 112 2.54 8.55 -4.87
C GLY A 112 2.92 9.31 -6.13
N TYR A 113 3.22 10.60 -5.99
CA TYR A 113 3.78 11.44 -7.04
C TYR A 113 4.93 12.29 -6.47
N ARG A 114 5.91 12.65 -7.30
CA ARG A 114 6.99 13.57 -6.90
C ARG A 114 6.55 15.01 -7.04
N ASP A 115 6.74 15.80 -5.98
CA ASP A 115 6.43 17.23 -5.94
C ASP A 115 7.28 17.97 -4.90
N ALA A 116 8.61 17.95 -5.09
CA ALA A 116 9.57 18.61 -4.19
C ALA A 116 9.30 20.11 -4.02
N ALA A 117 8.69 20.76 -5.02
CA ALA A 117 8.29 22.16 -4.96
C ALA A 117 6.99 22.41 -4.20
N ALA A 118 6.29 21.35 -3.75
CA ALA A 118 5.00 21.42 -3.07
C ALA A 118 3.93 22.25 -3.83
N GLU A 119 3.88 22.08 -5.16
CA GLU A 119 2.93 22.82 -6.02
C GLU A 119 1.49 22.42 -5.72
N VAL A 120 1.22 21.12 -5.54
CA VAL A 120 -0.09 20.60 -5.19
C VAL A 120 -0.55 21.14 -3.84
N GLU A 121 0.34 21.18 -2.85
CA GLU A 121 0.01 21.73 -1.53
C GLU A 121 -0.35 23.23 -1.60
N ARG A 122 0.28 24.00 -2.49
CA ARG A 122 -0.10 25.39 -2.71
C ARG A 122 -1.51 25.54 -3.28
N LEU A 123 -1.92 24.64 -4.18
CA LEU A 123 -3.27 24.66 -4.75
C LEU A 123 -4.35 24.41 -3.70
N PHE A 124 -4.08 23.55 -2.73
CA PHE A 124 -5.05 23.23 -1.66
C PHE A 124 -4.98 24.14 -0.44
N ARG A 125 -4.05 25.10 -0.38
CA ARG A 125 -3.84 25.95 0.82
C ARG A 125 -5.11 26.64 1.32
N ARG A 126 -5.96 27.13 0.40
CA ARG A 126 -7.23 27.77 0.77
C ARG A 126 -8.18 26.76 1.39
N VAL A 127 -8.31 25.59 0.79
CA VAL A 127 -9.20 24.49 1.25
C VAL A 127 -8.76 23.99 2.62
N ASP A 128 -7.46 23.85 2.87
CA ASP A 128 -6.92 23.41 4.16
C ASP A 128 -7.28 24.37 5.32
N GLY A 129 -7.59 25.63 5.04
CA GLY A 129 -8.05 26.63 6.00
C GLY A 129 -9.56 26.62 6.29
N GLU A 130 -10.33 25.86 5.52
CA GLU A 130 -11.78 25.76 5.67
C GLU A 130 -12.16 24.62 6.65
N ARG A 131 -13.41 24.65 7.13
CA ARG A 131 -13.92 23.54 7.95
C ARG A 131 -14.07 22.28 7.11
N PRO A 132 -13.56 21.10 7.55
CA PRO A 132 -13.76 19.86 6.83
C PRO A 132 -15.25 19.48 6.75
N ALA A 133 -15.64 18.88 5.62
CA ALA A 133 -16.98 18.33 5.44
C ALA A 133 -17.23 17.11 6.32
N LEU A 134 -16.19 16.30 6.55
CA LEU A 134 -16.22 15.13 7.43
C LEU A 134 -14.95 15.12 8.30
N GLU A 135 -15.13 14.77 9.58
CA GLU A 135 -14.03 14.51 10.51
C GLU A 135 -14.38 13.31 11.39
N VAL A 136 -13.48 12.33 11.46
CA VAL A 136 -13.67 11.13 12.28
C VAL A 136 -12.34 10.65 12.84
N LYS A 137 -12.36 10.17 14.08
CA LYS A 137 -11.23 9.50 14.73
C LYS A 137 -11.49 8.00 14.75
N THR A 138 -10.56 7.22 14.19
CA THR A 138 -10.61 5.76 14.16
C THR A 138 -10.00 5.13 15.42
N ALA A 139 -10.22 3.82 15.61
CA ALA A 139 -9.79 3.10 16.81
C ALA A 139 -8.26 3.07 17.00
N ASP A 140 -7.50 3.17 15.92
CA ASP A 140 -6.02 3.29 15.92
C ASP A 140 -5.53 4.68 16.36
N GLY A 141 -6.44 5.58 16.68
CA GLY A 141 -6.13 6.94 17.13
C GLY A 141 -5.93 7.95 15.99
N THR A 142 -6.02 7.53 14.74
CA THR A 142 -5.89 8.42 13.57
C THR A 142 -7.14 9.30 13.41
N THR A 143 -6.95 10.59 13.20
CA THR A 143 -8.03 11.52 12.84
C THR A 143 -8.00 11.76 11.34
N HIS A 144 -9.11 11.50 10.69
CA HIS A 144 -9.33 11.67 9.25
C HIS A 144 -10.19 12.90 9.02
N ARG A 145 -9.76 13.78 8.10
CA ARG A 145 -10.51 14.98 7.69
C ARG A 145 -10.67 15.00 6.19
N LEU A 146 -11.87 15.34 5.71
CA LEU A 146 -12.19 15.36 4.29
C LEU A 146 -12.89 16.68 3.93
N TRP A 147 -12.48 17.29 2.83
CA TRP A 147 -13.12 18.44 2.21
C TRP A 147 -13.60 18.12 0.80
N ARG A 148 -14.79 18.55 0.45
CA ARG A 148 -15.26 18.53 -0.93
C ARG A 148 -14.72 19.75 -1.66
N VAL A 149 -14.09 19.55 -2.80
CA VAL A 149 -13.55 20.64 -3.60
C VAL A 149 -14.17 20.61 -4.98
N GLN A 150 -15.02 21.58 -5.24
CA GLN A 150 -15.74 21.77 -6.50
C GLN A 150 -15.24 23.08 -7.15
N SER A 151 -14.12 23.01 -7.88
CA SER A 151 -13.53 24.16 -8.57
C SER A 151 -12.98 23.74 -9.92
N ALA A 152 -13.59 24.24 -10.99
CA ALA A 152 -13.10 24.02 -12.36
C ALA A 152 -11.67 24.55 -12.54
N GLU A 153 -11.35 25.68 -11.90
CA GLU A 153 -10.02 26.26 -11.93
C GLU A 153 -9.01 25.33 -11.27
N LEU A 154 -9.28 24.82 -10.05
CA LEU A 154 -8.40 23.89 -9.36
C LEU A 154 -8.21 22.61 -10.18
N PHE A 155 -9.27 22.09 -10.80
CA PHE A 155 -9.16 20.89 -11.65
C PHE A 155 -8.25 21.15 -12.86
N GLY A 156 -8.35 22.33 -13.49
CA GLY A 156 -7.43 22.75 -14.55
C GLY A 156 -5.97 22.81 -14.08
N GLN A 157 -5.73 23.44 -12.94
CA GLN A 157 -4.40 23.56 -12.33
C GLN A 157 -3.83 22.20 -11.95
N LEU A 158 -4.62 21.32 -11.33
CA LEU A 158 -4.19 19.94 -11.01
C LEU A 158 -3.81 19.17 -12.28
N ARG A 159 -4.64 19.21 -13.34
CA ARG A 159 -4.29 18.56 -14.61
C ARG A 159 -2.97 19.06 -15.17
N HIS A 160 -2.73 20.35 -15.10
CA HIS A 160 -1.47 20.96 -15.56
C HIS A 160 -0.26 20.48 -14.74
N VAL A 161 -0.34 20.50 -13.41
CA VAL A 161 0.73 20.06 -12.50
C VAL A 161 1.01 18.57 -12.66
N PHE A 162 -0.01 17.74 -12.91
CA PHE A 162 0.14 16.30 -13.07
C PHE A 162 0.54 15.87 -14.49
N ALA A 163 0.45 16.75 -15.48
CA ALA A 163 0.80 16.43 -16.86
C ALA A 163 2.20 15.78 -17.03
N PRO A 164 3.29 16.28 -16.39
CA PRO A 164 4.62 15.70 -16.52
C PRO A 164 4.90 14.57 -15.52
N LYS A 165 4.01 14.32 -14.56
CA LYS A 165 4.28 13.41 -13.44
C LYS A 165 3.97 11.95 -13.83
N LYS A 166 4.57 11.03 -13.10
CA LYS A 166 4.20 9.61 -13.03
C LYS A 166 3.56 9.34 -11.67
N LEU A 167 2.83 8.24 -11.56
CA LEU A 167 2.22 7.79 -10.32
C LEU A 167 2.76 6.42 -9.94
N ASP A 168 3.28 6.28 -8.73
CA ASP A 168 3.69 5.00 -8.17
C ASP A 168 2.59 4.45 -7.29
N VAL A 169 2.04 3.30 -7.62
CA VAL A 169 1.06 2.63 -6.76
C VAL A 169 1.78 2.18 -5.50
N LEU A 170 1.33 2.66 -4.34
CA LEU A 170 1.91 2.36 -3.03
C LEU A 170 1.13 1.25 -2.31
N ASP A 171 -0.21 1.27 -2.42
CA ASP A 171 -1.07 0.23 -1.87
C ASP A 171 -2.30 0.03 -2.76
N GLY A 172 -2.72 -1.23 -2.94
CA GLY A 172 -3.87 -1.61 -3.76
C GLY A 172 -3.54 -1.96 -5.20
N HIS A 173 -2.40 -2.56 -5.44
CA HIS A 173 -2.02 -3.11 -6.76
C HIS A 173 -3.08 -4.06 -7.33
N ASP A 174 -3.61 -4.96 -6.48
CA ASP A 174 -4.71 -5.86 -6.80
C ASP A 174 -6.01 -5.12 -7.18
N ARG A 175 -6.32 -4.04 -6.45
CA ARG A 175 -7.48 -3.18 -6.71
C ARG A 175 -7.36 -2.48 -8.06
N TYR A 176 -6.19 -1.93 -8.35
CA TYR A 176 -5.91 -1.28 -9.64
C TYR A 176 -6.04 -2.26 -10.81
N GLU A 177 -5.42 -3.42 -10.72
CA GLU A 177 -5.50 -4.45 -11.76
C GLU A 177 -6.90 -5.02 -11.95
N ALA A 178 -7.70 -5.11 -10.88
CA ALA A 178 -9.10 -5.52 -10.98
C ALA A 178 -9.94 -4.49 -11.74
N MET A 179 -9.74 -3.19 -11.45
CA MET A 179 -10.43 -2.12 -12.19
C MET A 179 -10.03 -2.06 -13.66
N LEU A 180 -8.73 -2.31 -13.95
CA LEU A 180 -8.23 -2.39 -15.32
C LEU A 180 -8.89 -3.55 -16.08
N ALA A 181 -8.95 -4.75 -15.48
CA ALA A 181 -9.60 -5.92 -16.06
C ALA A 181 -11.10 -5.68 -16.27
N TYR A 182 -11.80 -5.08 -15.31
CA TYR A 182 -13.23 -4.76 -15.43
C TYR A 182 -13.51 -3.76 -16.56
N ARG A 183 -12.70 -2.72 -16.70
CA ARG A 183 -12.77 -1.80 -17.85
C ARG A 183 -12.65 -2.55 -19.17
N ASP A 184 -11.67 -3.45 -19.28
CA ASP A 184 -11.41 -4.18 -20.53
C ASP A 184 -12.55 -5.14 -20.86
N GLU A 185 -13.15 -5.79 -19.85
CA GLU A 185 -14.37 -6.60 -20.01
C GLU A 185 -15.56 -5.75 -20.53
N LEU A 186 -15.78 -4.56 -19.95
CA LEU A 186 -16.83 -3.67 -20.41
C LEU A 186 -16.57 -3.19 -21.83
N ALA A 187 -15.34 -2.80 -22.15
CA ALA A 187 -14.96 -2.34 -23.49
C ALA A 187 -15.11 -3.43 -24.56
N ALA A 188 -14.97 -4.70 -24.19
CA ALA A 188 -15.19 -5.84 -25.09
C ALA A 188 -16.68 -6.04 -25.43
N THR A 189 -17.60 -5.56 -24.60
CA THR A 189 -19.05 -5.70 -24.81
C THR A 189 -19.70 -4.49 -25.47
N ARG A 190 -19.13 -3.30 -25.25
CA ARG A 190 -19.64 -2.03 -25.79
C ARG A 190 -18.54 -0.97 -25.88
N PRO A 191 -18.64 0.00 -26.82
CA PRO A 191 -17.73 1.15 -26.83
C PRO A 191 -17.89 1.97 -25.54
N LEU A 192 -16.79 2.34 -24.90
CA LEU A 192 -16.76 3.28 -23.78
C LEU A 192 -16.44 4.69 -24.30
N ALA A 193 -17.19 5.68 -23.85
CA ALA A 193 -16.85 7.09 -24.11
C ALA A 193 -15.48 7.42 -23.48
N MET A 194 -14.76 8.38 -24.06
CA MET A 194 -13.40 8.75 -23.62
C MET A 194 -13.34 9.05 -22.12
N TYR A 195 -14.33 9.75 -21.61
CA TYR A 195 -14.41 10.16 -20.20
C TYR A 195 -15.39 9.32 -19.38
N SER A 196 -15.83 8.16 -19.89
CA SER A 196 -16.63 7.21 -19.11
C SER A 196 -15.98 6.91 -17.77
N SER A 197 -16.77 6.89 -16.69
CA SER A 197 -16.26 6.60 -15.34
C SER A 197 -15.59 5.21 -15.25
N ALA A 198 -15.98 4.28 -16.13
CA ALA A 198 -15.34 2.97 -16.24
C ALA A 198 -13.86 3.03 -16.67
N ASN A 199 -13.41 4.12 -17.28
CA ASN A 199 -12.01 4.34 -17.65
C ASN A 199 -11.16 4.89 -16.51
N TYR A 200 -11.71 5.05 -15.31
CA TYR A 200 -11.00 5.69 -14.20
C TYR A 200 -11.01 4.84 -12.94
N ALA A 201 -9.89 4.89 -12.20
CA ALA A 201 -9.74 4.32 -10.88
C ALA A 201 -9.99 5.38 -9.81
N LEU A 202 -10.61 4.99 -8.70
CA LEU A 202 -10.64 5.78 -7.48
C LEU A 202 -9.26 5.72 -6.81
N MET A 203 -8.55 6.85 -6.75
CA MET A 203 -7.21 6.91 -6.20
C MET A 203 -7.07 7.99 -5.13
N CYS A 204 -6.27 7.71 -4.11
CA CYS A 204 -5.80 8.67 -3.12
C CYS A 204 -4.34 9.01 -3.44
N LEU A 205 -4.06 10.27 -3.75
CA LEU A 205 -2.75 10.71 -4.19
C LEU A 205 -1.99 11.41 -3.05
N VAL A 206 -0.72 11.01 -2.84
CA VAL A 206 0.18 11.54 -1.82
C VAL A 206 1.50 11.97 -2.43
N ASN A 207 2.09 13.04 -1.92
CA ASN A 207 3.43 13.46 -2.35
C ASN A 207 4.50 12.52 -1.77
N LEU A 208 5.34 11.92 -2.63
CA LEU A 208 6.47 11.06 -2.22
C LEU A 208 7.57 11.84 -1.48
N ASP A 209 7.61 13.15 -1.67
CA ASP A 209 8.55 14.05 -0.98
C ASP A 209 7.99 14.54 0.38
N ASP A 210 6.80 14.09 0.80
CA ASP A 210 6.22 14.42 2.10
C ASP A 210 6.94 13.62 3.21
N PRO A 211 7.59 14.29 4.18
CA PRO A 211 8.33 13.62 5.25
C PRO A 211 7.45 12.80 6.21
N THR A 212 6.13 12.94 6.14
CA THR A 212 5.19 12.11 6.91
C THR A 212 4.89 10.76 6.25
N LEU A 213 5.35 10.56 5.02
CA LEU A 213 5.19 9.30 4.30
C LEU A 213 6.39 8.39 4.59
N ALA A 214 6.14 7.32 5.32
CA ALA A 214 7.16 6.33 5.64
C ALA A 214 6.71 4.94 5.21
N VAL A 215 7.64 4.20 4.62
CA VAL A 215 7.45 2.77 4.31
C VAL A 215 7.64 1.97 5.59
N GLN A 216 6.71 1.09 5.87
CA GLN A 216 6.86 0.11 6.93
C GLN A 216 7.19 -1.26 6.34
N PRO A 217 7.99 -2.09 7.03
CA PRO A 217 8.24 -3.46 6.60
C PRO A 217 6.97 -4.30 6.79
N ARG A 218 6.88 -5.39 6.06
CA ARG A 218 5.96 -6.47 6.39
C ARG A 218 6.76 -7.66 6.87
N HIS A 219 6.63 -7.99 8.14
CA HIS A 219 7.28 -9.16 8.75
C HIS A 219 6.59 -10.44 8.26
N ARG A 220 7.34 -11.53 8.18
CA ARG A 220 6.82 -12.84 7.75
C ARG A 220 6.44 -13.67 8.96
N VAL A 221 5.20 -14.13 9.02
CA VAL A 221 4.64 -15.07 10.00
C VAL A 221 4.50 -16.41 9.31
N ILE A 222 5.19 -17.44 9.77
CA ILE A 222 5.37 -18.70 9.06
C ILE A 222 4.77 -19.85 9.86
N ARG A 223 3.88 -20.61 9.24
CA ARG A 223 3.32 -21.87 9.76
C ARG A 223 3.75 -23.03 8.89
N GLY A 224 4.09 -24.15 9.52
CA GLY A 224 4.74 -25.29 8.86
C GLY A 224 6.24 -25.02 8.64
N ALA A 225 6.87 -24.20 9.48
CA ALA A 225 8.29 -23.88 9.38
C ALA A 225 9.16 -25.10 9.70
N ALA A 226 10.30 -25.22 9.01
CA ALA A 226 11.35 -26.14 9.40
C ALA A 226 12.02 -25.66 10.72
N THR A 227 12.69 -26.57 11.42
CA THR A 227 13.40 -26.23 12.67
C THR A 227 14.49 -25.20 12.43
N SER A 228 14.79 -24.39 13.44
CA SER A 228 15.88 -23.40 13.39
C SER A 228 17.20 -24.04 12.97
N GLN A 229 17.54 -25.19 13.52
CA GLN A 229 18.76 -25.93 13.20
C GLN A 229 18.85 -26.26 11.69
N ALA A 230 17.77 -26.77 11.09
CA ALA A 230 17.75 -27.12 9.67
C ALA A 230 17.91 -25.87 8.77
N VAL A 231 17.15 -24.82 9.08
CA VAL A 231 17.19 -23.56 8.31
C VAL A 231 18.55 -22.89 8.42
N LEU A 232 19.10 -22.79 9.63
CA LEU A 232 20.41 -22.15 9.85
C LEU A 232 21.55 -22.93 9.20
N ALA A 233 21.49 -24.29 9.24
CA ALA A 233 22.47 -25.14 8.56
C ALA A 233 22.44 -24.91 7.02
N ALA A 234 21.25 -24.85 6.43
CA ALA A 234 21.08 -24.60 5.00
C ALA A 234 21.44 -23.15 4.60
N ALA A 235 21.24 -22.18 5.50
CA ALA A 235 21.57 -20.76 5.27
C ALA A 235 23.08 -20.46 5.41
N LYS A 236 23.82 -21.24 6.20
CA LYS A 236 25.23 -20.99 6.56
C LYS A 236 26.17 -20.73 5.36
N PRO A 237 26.02 -21.37 4.18
CA PRO A 237 26.89 -21.08 3.03
C PRO A 237 26.66 -19.69 2.41
N TYR A 238 25.55 -19.05 2.72
CA TYR A 238 25.08 -17.83 2.04
C TYR A 238 24.99 -16.62 2.98
N PHE A 239 24.90 -16.85 4.30
CA PHE A 239 24.68 -15.80 5.27
C PHE A 239 25.73 -15.82 6.37
N VAL A 240 26.10 -14.62 6.81
CA VAL A 240 26.71 -14.44 8.12
C VAL A 240 25.59 -14.53 9.15
N ILE A 241 25.70 -15.49 10.07
CA ILE A 241 24.66 -15.79 11.06
C ILE A 241 25.17 -15.39 12.45
N GLU A 242 24.43 -14.50 13.10
CA GLU A 242 24.71 -14.02 14.45
C GLU A 242 23.60 -14.47 15.40
N LYS A 243 23.99 -15.12 16.50
CA LYS A 243 23.07 -15.51 17.56
C LYS A 243 22.79 -14.33 18.50
N LEU A 244 21.54 -14.00 18.66
CA LEU A 244 21.03 -12.96 19.57
C LEU A 244 20.50 -13.64 20.83
N ALA A 245 21.35 -13.86 21.81
CA ALA A 245 21.03 -14.63 23.01
C ALA A 245 19.92 -13.97 23.85
N GLY A 246 18.88 -14.73 24.17
CA GLY A 246 17.73 -14.28 24.96
C GLY A 246 16.95 -13.14 24.33
N ALA A 247 16.94 -13.05 22.98
CA ALA A 247 16.29 -11.95 22.29
C ALA A 247 14.92 -12.29 21.68
N ALA A 248 14.49 -13.55 21.67
CA ALA A 248 13.29 -13.99 20.95
C ALA A 248 12.00 -13.23 21.35
N GLY A 249 11.88 -12.79 22.62
CA GLY A 249 10.75 -11.98 23.11
C GLY A 249 11.10 -10.52 23.42
N ASP A 250 12.34 -10.09 23.17
CA ASP A 250 12.83 -8.76 23.53
C ASP A 250 12.74 -7.80 22.33
N VAL A 251 11.62 -7.06 22.24
CA VAL A 251 11.36 -6.10 21.18
C VAL A 251 12.50 -5.08 21.03
N THR A 252 13.10 -4.64 22.13
CA THR A 252 14.18 -3.63 22.10
C THR A 252 15.44 -4.18 21.46
N LYS A 253 15.87 -5.39 21.85
CA LYS A 253 17.01 -6.07 21.24
C LYS A 253 16.78 -6.37 19.76
N LEU A 254 15.58 -6.84 19.39
CA LEU A 254 15.23 -7.15 18.01
C LEU A 254 15.23 -5.89 17.13
N ARG A 255 14.68 -4.77 17.61
CA ARG A 255 14.74 -3.47 16.89
C ARG A 255 16.19 -2.99 16.74
N ALA A 256 17.00 -3.08 17.77
CA ALA A 256 18.42 -2.72 17.70
C ALA A 256 19.17 -3.58 16.68
N ALA A 257 18.93 -4.90 16.67
CA ALA A 257 19.55 -5.80 15.70
C ALA A 257 19.16 -5.50 14.24
N LEU A 258 17.92 -5.10 14.00
CA LEU A 258 17.45 -4.67 12.67
C LEU A 258 18.03 -3.31 12.25
N ALA A 259 18.22 -2.38 13.18
CA ALA A 259 18.81 -1.06 12.92
C ALA A 259 20.31 -1.13 12.63
N HIS A 260 21.01 -2.06 13.28
CA HIS A 260 22.47 -2.22 13.13
C HIS A 260 22.80 -3.09 11.92
N THR A 261 22.84 -2.49 10.73
CA THR A 261 23.04 -3.20 9.45
C THR A 261 24.01 -2.45 8.54
N ILE A 262 24.64 -3.21 7.64
CA ILE A 262 25.49 -2.66 6.59
C ILE A 262 24.60 -2.18 5.45
N ALA A 263 24.87 -0.98 4.95
CA ALA A 263 24.16 -0.43 3.80
C ALA A 263 24.28 -1.37 2.58
N HIS A 264 23.21 -1.48 1.82
CA HIS A 264 23.12 -2.30 0.60
C HIS A 264 23.34 -3.82 0.77
N GLN A 265 23.20 -4.33 1.99
CA GLN A 265 23.14 -5.77 2.26
C GLN A 265 21.77 -6.15 2.82
N ALA A 266 21.22 -7.27 2.35
CA ALA A 266 20.02 -7.84 2.95
C ALA A 266 20.37 -8.35 4.36
N ALA A 267 19.56 -7.98 5.34
CA ALA A 267 19.69 -8.46 6.70
C ALA A 267 18.34 -8.47 7.42
N PHE A 268 18.04 -9.54 8.10
CA PHE A 268 16.78 -9.75 8.81
C PHE A 268 17.01 -10.58 10.06
N VAL A 269 16.01 -10.64 10.93
CA VAL A 269 16.07 -11.43 12.16
C VAL A 269 15.01 -12.53 12.12
N ALA A 270 15.42 -13.76 12.38
CA ALA A 270 14.52 -14.91 12.48
C ALA A 270 14.35 -15.33 13.95
N VAL A 271 13.10 -15.64 14.32
CA VAL A 271 12.71 -16.10 15.66
C VAL A 271 11.85 -17.35 15.49
N TRP A 272 12.17 -18.41 16.24
CA TRP A 272 11.37 -19.64 16.28
C TRP A 272 10.58 -19.73 17.57
N SER A 273 9.36 -20.24 17.47
CA SER A 273 8.48 -20.45 18.62
C SER A 273 9.11 -21.44 19.62
N GLY A 274 9.06 -21.08 20.90
CA GLY A 274 9.62 -21.92 21.97
C GLY A 274 11.14 -21.83 22.15
N GLU A 275 11.85 -21.10 21.28
CA GLU A 275 13.28 -20.85 21.45
C GLU A 275 13.53 -19.51 22.17
N PRO A 276 14.51 -19.44 23.10
CA PRO A 276 14.81 -18.19 23.81
C PRO A 276 15.65 -17.22 22.97
N ASP A 277 16.32 -17.70 21.93
CA ASP A 277 17.26 -16.95 21.12
C ASP A 277 16.64 -16.53 19.78
N ALA A 278 17.12 -15.40 19.25
CA ALA A 278 16.84 -14.99 17.88
C ALA A 278 18.13 -15.08 17.04
N TRP A 279 17.99 -15.02 15.74
CA TRP A 279 19.10 -15.17 14.81
C TRP A 279 19.07 -14.06 13.76
N LYS A 280 20.14 -13.27 13.70
CA LYS A 280 20.32 -12.30 12.63
C LYS A 280 21.06 -12.96 11.47
N LEU A 281 20.47 -12.87 10.29
CA LEU A 281 21.03 -13.38 9.04
C LEU A 281 21.36 -12.17 8.15
N THR A 282 22.63 -12.04 7.79
CA THR A 282 23.08 -11.01 6.83
C THR A 282 23.61 -11.70 5.59
N LEU A 283 23.07 -11.37 4.42
CA LEU A 283 23.53 -11.96 3.16
C LEU A 283 25.01 -11.65 2.95
N SER A 284 25.82 -12.69 2.72
CA SER A 284 27.27 -12.50 2.51
C SER A 284 27.54 -11.64 1.26
N PRO A 285 28.53 -10.74 1.30
CA PRO A 285 28.78 -9.80 0.20
C PRO A 285 29.01 -10.46 -1.16
N ASP A 286 29.66 -11.62 -1.16
CA ASP A 286 30.04 -12.37 -2.37
C ASP A 286 28.91 -13.24 -2.93
N VAL A 287 27.78 -13.32 -2.23
CA VAL A 287 26.62 -14.10 -2.69
C VAL A 287 25.84 -13.34 -3.73
N SER A 288 25.67 -13.95 -4.89
CA SER A 288 24.76 -13.53 -5.93
C SER A 288 23.58 -14.48 -5.99
N LEU A 289 22.36 -13.98 -5.79
CA LEU A 289 21.14 -14.77 -5.91
C LEU A 289 20.97 -15.30 -7.35
N ILE A 290 21.39 -14.53 -8.35
CA ILE A 290 21.35 -14.93 -9.76
C ILE A 290 22.22 -16.17 -9.97
N ASN A 291 23.46 -16.16 -9.45
CA ASN A 291 24.37 -17.31 -9.55
C ASN A 291 23.88 -18.51 -8.70
N ALA A 292 23.09 -18.24 -7.66
CA ALA A 292 22.43 -19.25 -6.86
C ALA A 292 21.14 -19.80 -7.50
N GLY A 293 20.82 -19.40 -8.73
CA GLY A 293 19.68 -19.92 -9.49
C GLY A 293 18.35 -19.23 -9.25
N VAL A 294 18.34 -18.05 -8.59
CA VAL A 294 17.11 -17.26 -8.40
C VAL A 294 16.89 -16.37 -9.63
N ALA A 295 15.70 -16.44 -10.21
CA ALA A 295 15.31 -15.61 -11.35
C ALA A 295 14.96 -14.18 -10.87
N VAL A 296 15.97 -13.36 -10.62
CA VAL A 296 15.83 -12.01 -10.08
C VAL A 296 16.76 -11.02 -10.80
N SER A 297 16.38 -9.75 -10.87
CA SER A 297 17.25 -8.71 -11.40
C SER A 297 18.35 -8.32 -10.40
N ARG A 298 19.44 -7.72 -10.93
CA ARG A 298 20.55 -7.26 -10.07
C ARG A 298 20.13 -6.25 -9.02
N VAL A 299 19.14 -5.44 -9.31
CA VAL A 299 18.64 -4.39 -8.40
C VAL A 299 17.93 -4.99 -7.20
N LEU A 300 17.16 -6.07 -7.40
CA LEU A 300 16.33 -6.67 -6.38
C LEU A 300 17.08 -7.67 -5.48
N GLN A 301 18.17 -8.27 -5.94
CA GLN A 301 18.83 -9.40 -5.27
C GLN A 301 19.40 -9.14 -3.87
N LYS A 302 19.45 -7.87 -3.43
CA LYS A 302 19.96 -7.46 -2.10
C LYS A 302 18.87 -6.84 -1.21
N LEU A 303 17.62 -6.95 -1.61
CA LEU A 303 16.48 -6.43 -0.86
C LEU A 303 15.90 -7.51 0.05
N ASP A 304 15.65 -7.17 1.30
CA ASP A 304 15.19 -8.12 2.32
C ASP A 304 14.00 -8.99 1.86
N PRO A 305 12.89 -8.42 1.28
CA PRO A 305 11.77 -9.24 0.85
C PRO A 305 12.14 -10.29 -0.21
N VAL A 306 13.00 -9.93 -1.14
CA VAL A 306 13.42 -10.83 -2.21
C VAL A 306 14.31 -11.94 -1.67
N VAL A 307 15.28 -11.59 -0.82
CA VAL A 307 16.19 -12.57 -0.20
C VAL A 307 15.44 -13.51 0.72
N VAL A 308 14.47 -13.01 1.47
CA VAL A 308 13.65 -13.84 2.36
C VAL A 308 12.74 -14.74 1.54
N ASP A 309 11.88 -14.18 0.69
CA ASP A 309 10.82 -14.94 0.02
C ASP A 309 11.36 -15.87 -1.07
N GLN A 310 12.16 -15.33 -2.00
CA GLN A 310 12.57 -16.05 -3.22
C GLN A 310 13.86 -16.86 -3.05
N PHE A 311 14.60 -16.66 -1.96
CA PHE A 311 15.84 -17.38 -1.73
C PHE A 311 15.81 -18.24 -0.48
N LEU A 312 15.57 -17.64 0.71
CA LEU A 312 15.60 -18.38 1.95
C LEU A 312 14.41 -19.33 2.09
N LEU A 313 13.18 -18.80 1.99
CA LEU A 313 11.97 -19.58 2.24
C LEU A 313 11.77 -20.68 1.19
N GLU A 314 11.97 -20.39 -0.08
CA GLU A 314 11.83 -21.41 -1.15
C GLU A 314 12.82 -22.57 -0.98
N ARG A 315 14.03 -22.29 -0.46
CA ARG A 315 15.05 -23.32 -0.25
C ARG A 315 14.90 -24.11 1.04
N THR A 316 14.42 -23.46 2.11
CA THR A 316 14.48 -24.03 3.45
C THR A 316 13.11 -24.41 3.99
N MET A 317 12.05 -23.82 3.48
CA MET A 317 10.67 -24.01 3.96
C MET A 317 9.65 -24.07 2.80
N PRO A 318 9.90 -24.91 1.75
CA PRO A 318 8.98 -24.99 0.63
C PRO A 318 7.61 -25.49 1.10
N GLY A 319 6.55 -24.76 0.71
CA GLY A 319 5.17 -25.09 1.09
C GLY A 319 4.72 -24.61 2.48
N ALA A 320 5.55 -23.91 3.22
CA ALA A 320 5.13 -23.24 4.45
C ALA A 320 4.06 -22.17 4.14
N LYS A 321 3.09 -22.03 5.04
CA LYS A 321 2.07 -20.99 4.93
C LYS A 321 2.63 -19.66 5.43
N LEU A 322 2.58 -18.64 4.57
CA LEU A 322 3.11 -17.32 4.83
C LEU A 322 1.98 -16.32 5.03
N GLU A 323 2.01 -15.61 6.14
CA GLU A 323 1.21 -14.41 6.40
C GLU A 323 2.13 -13.21 6.63
N THR A 324 1.62 -12.00 6.47
CA THR A 324 2.41 -10.79 6.69
C THR A 324 1.73 -9.88 7.71
N VAL A 325 2.53 -9.29 8.60
CA VAL A 325 2.10 -8.29 9.57
C VAL A 325 3.04 -7.09 9.56
N VAL A 326 2.56 -5.94 10.00
CA VAL A 326 3.32 -4.68 9.88
C VAL A 326 4.15 -4.41 11.13
N THR A 327 3.62 -4.70 12.33
CA THR A 327 4.35 -4.41 13.56
C THR A 327 5.14 -5.62 14.03
N LEU A 328 6.28 -5.34 14.66
CA LEU A 328 7.12 -6.37 15.27
C LEU A 328 6.36 -7.06 16.41
N GLU A 329 5.59 -6.30 17.16
CA GLU A 329 4.74 -6.79 18.26
C GLU A 329 3.70 -7.81 17.75
N ASP A 330 3.00 -7.50 16.65
CA ASP A 330 2.04 -8.42 16.04
C ASP A 330 2.74 -9.69 15.52
N ALA A 331 3.94 -9.56 14.96
CA ALA A 331 4.71 -10.70 14.49
C ALA A 331 5.07 -11.65 15.65
N LEU A 332 5.53 -11.10 16.76
CA LEU A 332 5.88 -11.90 17.94
C LEU A 332 4.66 -12.47 18.67
N ALA A 333 3.51 -11.76 18.64
CA ALA A 333 2.26 -12.24 19.22
C ALA A 333 1.55 -13.30 18.36
N ALA A 334 1.95 -13.47 17.11
CA ALA A 334 1.35 -14.41 16.19
C ALA A 334 1.59 -15.87 16.64
N LYS A 335 0.54 -16.70 16.56
CA LYS A 335 0.67 -18.15 16.77
C LYS A 335 1.29 -18.79 15.52
N ALA A 336 2.62 -18.76 15.44
CA ALA A 336 3.39 -19.21 14.30
C ALA A 336 4.53 -20.12 14.76
N ASP A 337 5.09 -20.91 13.85
CA ASP A 337 6.28 -21.73 14.15
C ASP A 337 7.56 -20.88 14.07
N ALA A 338 7.59 -19.93 13.15
CA ALA A 338 8.66 -18.96 13.03
C ALA A 338 8.15 -17.59 12.55
N VAL A 339 8.91 -16.54 12.86
CA VAL A 339 8.71 -15.20 12.28
C VAL A 339 10.04 -14.69 11.72
N ILE A 340 9.98 -13.98 10.59
CA ILE A 340 11.13 -13.26 10.05
C ILE A 340 10.81 -11.77 10.10
N LEU A 341 11.61 -11.06 10.86
CA LEU A 341 11.52 -9.63 11.07
C LEU A 341 12.41 -8.92 10.06
N MET A 342 11.83 -8.01 9.28
CA MET A 342 12.50 -7.34 8.16
C MET A 342 12.62 -5.84 8.40
N ARG A 343 13.53 -5.21 7.68
CA ARG A 343 13.72 -3.75 7.67
C ARG A 343 12.76 -3.09 6.67
N PRO A 344 12.39 -1.83 6.90
CA PRO A 344 11.66 -1.05 5.90
C PRO A 344 12.55 -0.77 4.68
N LEU A 345 11.93 -0.68 3.51
CA LEU A 345 12.53 -0.08 2.32
C LEU A 345 12.37 1.45 2.39
N THR A 346 13.15 2.19 1.60
CA THR A 346 12.98 3.64 1.48
C THR A 346 12.09 4.00 0.29
N ILE A 347 11.53 5.22 0.30
CA ILE A 347 10.75 5.73 -0.83
C ILE A 347 11.62 5.79 -2.09
N GLU A 348 12.90 6.15 -1.98
CA GLU A 348 13.83 6.20 -3.09
C GLU A 348 14.08 4.82 -3.70
N GLN A 349 14.15 3.77 -2.86
CA GLN A 349 14.25 2.39 -3.36
C GLN A 349 12.99 1.98 -4.12
N LEU A 350 11.80 2.32 -3.62
CA LEU A 350 10.54 1.98 -4.29
C LEU A 350 10.39 2.71 -5.62
N ASP A 351 10.67 4.01 -5.66
CA ASP A 351 10.66 4.82 -6.87
C ASP A 351 11.65 4.26 -7.92
N HIS A 352 12.86 3.91 -7.50
CA HIS A 352 13.86 3.31 -8.37
C HIS A 352 13.43 1.94 -8.93
N ILE A 353 12.81 1.08 -8.11
CA ILE A 353 12.26 -0.21 -8.53
C ILE A 353 11.17 0.01 -9.58
N ALA A 354 10.24 0.93 -9.32
CA ALA A 354 9.15 1.27 -10.23
C ALA A 354 9.66 1.91 -11.54
N ASP A 355 10.69 2.76 -11.49
CA ASP A 355 11.31 3.36 -12.68
C ASP A 355 11.96 2.31 -13.61
N LEU A 356 12.49 1.23 -13.04
CA LEU A 356 13.06 0.12 -13.78
C LEU A 356 12.03 -0.90 -14.27
N GLY A 357 10.74 -0.67 -14.00
CA GLY A 357 9.66 -1.62 -14.30
C GLY A 357 9.82 -2.95 -13.58
N GLN A 358 10.47 -2.94 -12.41
CA GLN A 358 10.65 -4.12 -11.57
C GLN A 358 9.59 -4.16 -10.47
N VAL A 359 9.34 -5.34 -9.93
CA VAL A 359 8.38 -5.52 -8.83
C VAL A 359 8.97 -6.42 -7.74
N LEU A 360 8.67 -6.05 -6.50
CA LEU A 360 8.94 -6.86 -5.31
C LEU A 360 7.93 -8.02 -5.18
N PRO A 361 8.21 -9.04 -4.38
CA PRO A 361 7.20 -9.99 -3.95
C PRO A 361 5.98 -9.28 -3.33
N ALA A 362 4.79 -9.83 -3.53
CA ALA A 362 3.57 -9.29 -2.95
C ALA A 362 3.66 -9.20 -1.42
N GLY A 363 3.17 -8.11 -0.85
CA GLY A 363 3.23 -7.88 0.58
C GLY A 363 4.64 -7.59 1.11
N SER A 364 5.43 -6.83 0.37
CA SER A 364 6.77 -6.38 0.79
C SER A 364 6.75 -5.12 1.63
N THR A 365 5.77 -4.24 1.41
CA THR A 365 5.68 -2.90 2.00
C THR A 365 4.32 -2.63 2.63
N ALA A 366 4.27 -1.67 3.55
CA ALA A 366 3.04 -1.09 4.07
C ALA A 366 3.19 0.41 4.29
N PHE A 367 2.07 1.14 4.15
CA PHE A 367 1.98 2.58 4.36
C PHE A 367 0.95 2.87 5.45
N VAL A 368 1.42 3.13 6.67
CA VAL A 368 0.56 3.39 7.82
C VAL A 368 0.53 4.88 8.17
N PRO A 369 -0.60 5.37 8.72
CA PRO A 369 -1.87 4.68 8.87
C PRO A 369 -2.54 4.37 7.52
N ASN A 370 -3.36 3.33 7.50
CA ASN A 370 -4.14 2.97 6.33
C ASN A 370 -5.15 4.06 5.96
N LEU A 371 -5.57 4.11 4.69
CA LEU A 371 -6.69 4.94 4.28
C LEU A 371 -7.96 4.49 5.01
N ALA A 372 -8.80 5.45 5.44
CA ALA A 372 -10.07 5.10 6.07
C ALA A 372 -11.01 4.48 5.03
N THR A 373 -11.38 3.21 5.24
CA THR A 373 -12.36 2.52 4.40
C THR A 373 -13.72 3.18 4.57
N GLY A 374 -14.38 3.45 3.45
CA GLY A 374 -15.72 4.04 3.45
C GLY A 374 -15.79 5.56 3.56
N LEU A 375 -14.66 6.25 3.72
CA LEU A 375 -14.65 7.72 3.76
C LEU A 375 -15.00 8.33 2.39
N VAL A 376 -14.48 7.75 1.32
CA VAL A 376 -14.89 8.02 -0.07
C VAL A 376 -14.98 6.69 -0.81
N SER A 377 -16.11 6.42 -1.42
CA SER A 377 -16.34 5.32 -2.34
C SER A 377 -16.79 5.84 -3.69
N SER A 378 -16.84 5.00 -4.71
CA SER A 378 -17.32 5.36 -6.04
C SER A 378 -18.14 4.23 -6.64
N VAL A 379 -19.13 4.60 -7.46
CA VAL A 379 -19.88 3.65 -8.28
C VAL A 379 -19.39 3.80 -9.72
N VAL A 380 -19.05 2.71 -10.36
CA VAL A 380 -18.66 2.68 -11.77
C VAL A 380 -19.91 2.61 -12.62
N ASP A 381 -20.19 3.70 -13.28
CA ASP A 381 -21.29 3.81 -14.25
C ASP A 381 -20.71 4.10 -15.63
N PRO A 382 -20.71 3.11 -16.56
CA PRO A 382 -20.12 3.30 -17.88
C PRO A 382 -20.74 4.44 -18.70
N ASP A 383 -21.94 4.88 -18.35
CA ASP A 383 -22.64 5.99 -19.01
C ASP A 383 -22.39 7.35 -18.33
N GLU A 384 -21.73 7.37 -17.16
CA GLU A 384 -21.32 8.59 -16.49
C GLU A 384 -20.06 9.17 -17.12
N ASP A 385 -20.15 10.42 -17.54
CA ASP A 385 -19.02 11.21 -18.07
C ASP A 385 -18.33 11.99 -16.95
N LEU A 386 -17.00 11.92 -16.86
CA LEU A 386 -16.15 12.62 -15.89
C LEU A 386 -15.40 13.84 -16.49
N ALA A 387 -15.70 14.22 -17.75
CA ALA A 387 -15.10 15.40 -18.42
C ALA A 387 -15.44 16.72 -17.73
#